data_94f8831f2e3e2f993230cec056da487f
#
_entry.id   94f8831f2e3e2f993230cec056da487f
#
_cell.length_a   1.000
_cell.length_b   1.000
_cell.length_c   1.000
_cell.angle_alpha   90.00
_cell.angle_beta   90.00
_cell.angle_gamma   90.00
#
_symmetry.space_group_name_H-M   'P 1'
#
loop_
_entity.id
_entity.type
_entity.pdbx_description
1 polymer ?
#
loop_
_entity_poly.entity_id
_entity_poly.type
_entity_poly.pdbx_seq_one_letter_code
_entity_poly.pdbx_strand_id
1 'polypeptide(L)'
;SKSLTTIMTKLINCKYRFGLTGTLDGTQTHRLVLEGLFGKVEKVTSTKELMDEDTLANLKIKCIVLKHKEEDCKEVKDLKYSEELQYIVSHSPRNTFISRLCDKLSGNTLCLYQLVEKHGLVLYKLMKDFDRKVFFIHGGTDTEDRENIRAITEKENNAIIIASYGTFSTGINIRNLHNVVFASPSKSRIRVLQSIGRGLRKSDKGDICTTLLDIADDFTYKDRKNFTLNHFLERINIYNEEEFDYEIDRIRI
;
A
#
# COMPACT_ATOMS: atom_id res chain seq x y z
N SER A 1 15.02 -0.99 15.20
CA SER A 1 15.77 0.19 14.69
C SER A 1 16.95 0.44 15.61
N LYS A 2 18.17 0.67 15.06
CA LYS A 2 19.40 0.96 15.85
C LYS A 2 19.17 2.15 16.81
N SER A 3 18.51 3.19 16.35
CA SER A 3 18.21 4.38 17.16
C SER A 3 17.36 4.04 18.40
N LEU A 4 16.32 3.22 18.24
CA LEU A 4 15.48 2.79 19.36
C LEU A 4 16.30 2.02 20.39
N THR A 5 17.09 1.05 19.96
CA THR A 5 17.98 0.28 20.85
C THR A 5 18.95 1.19 21.58
N THR A 6 19.60 2.15 20.87
CA THR A 6 20.54 3.10 21.47
C THR A 6 19.88 4.00 22.53
N ILE A 7 18.64 4.45 22.29
CA ILE A 7 17.90 5.26 23.28
C ILE A 7 17.56 4.41 24.50
N MET A 8 16.99 3.23 24.28
CA MET A 8 16.48 2.39 25.37
C MET A 8 17.61 1.83 26.24
N THR A 9 18.80 1.54 25.68
CA THR A 9 19.97 1.10 26.47
C THR A 9 20.56 2.20 27.33
N LYS A 10 20.31 3.47 27.01
CA LYS A 10 20.72 4.61 27.87
C LYS A 10 19.73 4.91 29.00
N LEU A 11 18.50 4.43 28.92
CA LEU A 11 17.46 4.64 29.92
C LEU A 11 17.50 3.58 31.04
N ILE A 12 18.68 3.37 31.67
CA ILE A 12 18.92 2.30 32.64
C ILE A 12 18.01 2.46 33.88
N ASN A 13 17.80 3.67 34.34
CA ASN A 13 17.02 3.97 35.54
C ASN A 13 15.50 4.13 35.29
N CYS A 14 15.05 3.93 34.04
CA CYS A 14 13.63 4.01 33.72
C CYS A 14 12.91 2.73 34.16
N LYS A 15 12.12 2.84 35.22
CA LYS A 15 11.38 1.70 35.81
C LYS A 15 10.24 1.22 34.92
N TYR A 16 9.57 2.11 34.21
CA TYR A 16 8.44 1.79 33.34
C TYR A 16 8.76 2.14 31.91
N ARG A 17 8.59 1.16 31.00
CA ARG A 17 8.88 1.30 29.58
C ARG A 17 7.70 0.77 28.78
N PHE A 18 7.06 1.63 28.01
CA PHE A 18 5.91 1.28 27.18
C PHE A 18 6.25 1.54 25.71
N GLY A 19 6.03 0.54 24.86
CA GLY A 19 6.12 0.66 23.42
C GLY A 19 4.75 0.41 22.80
N LEU A 20 4.28 1.33 21.95
CA LEU A 20 3.03 1.18 21.23
C LEU A 20 3.32 1.13 19.73
N THR A 21 2.74 0.16 19.05
CA THR A 21 2.82 0.03 17.58
C THR A 21 1.55 -0.60 17.05
N GLY A 22 1.05 -0.09 15.92
CA GLY A 22 -0.06 -0.70 15.20
C GLY A 22 0.37 -1.89 14.32
N THR A 23 1.69 -2.08 14.11
CA THR A 23 2.20 -3.15 13.23
C THR A 23 3.56 -3.63 13.70
N LEU A 24 3.73 -4.95 13.77
CA LEU A 24 5.03 -5.61 13.92
C LEU A 24 5.51 -6.09 12.54
N ASP A 25 6.83 -6.19 12.35
CA ASP A 25 7.39 -6.65 11.05
C ASP A 25 7.20 -8.14 10.79
N GLY A 26 6.71 -8.89 11.80
CA GLY A 26 6.45 -10.32 11.72
C GLY A 26 7.70 -11.19 11.91
N THR A 27 8.90 -10.61 12.01
CA THR A 27 10.11 -11.39 12.23
C THR A 27 10.33 -11.71 13.71
N GLN A 28 10.66 -12.96 14.02
CA GLN A 28 10.92 -13.41 15.39
C GLN A 28 12.08 -12.63 16.04
N THR A 29 13.13 -12.35 15.28
CA THR A 29 14.29 -11.57 15.75
C THR A 29 13.91 -10.15 16.19
N HIS A 30 13.06 -9.47 15.42
CA HIS A 30 12.57 -8.13 15.76
C HIS A 30 11.70 -8.15 17.01
N ARG A 31 10.82 -9.15 17.11
CA ARG A 31 9.99 -9.36 18.30
C ARG A 31 10.83 -9.54 19.54
N LEU A 32 11.83 -10.44 19.53
CA LEU A 32 12.73 -10.67 20.66
C LEU A 32 13.47 -9.42 21.10
N VAL A 33 13.95 -8.58 20.15
CA VAL A 33 14.58 -7.30 20.48
C VAL A 33 13.60 -6.35 21.18
N LEU A 34 12.37 -6.28 20.72
CA LEU A 34 11.34 -5.43 21.34
C LEU A 34 10.96 -5.95 22.75
N GLU A 35 10.82 -7.26 22.91
CA GLU A 35 10.53 -7.87 24.21
C GLU A 35 11.67 -7.65 25.20
N GLY A 36 12.91 -7.66 24.74
CA GLY A 36 14.09 -7.32 25.56
C GLY A 36 14.13 -5.84 26.01
N LEU A 37 13.53 -4.93 25.24
CA LEU A 37 13.52 -3.49 25.53
C LEU A 37 12.31 -3.04 26.36
N PHE A 38 11.14 -3.65 26.15
CA PHE A 38 9.85 -3.20 26.66
C PHE A 38 9.10 -4.25 27.49
N GLY A 39 9.51 -5.51 27.43
CA GLY A 39 8.79 -6.64 28.00
C GLY A 39 7.91 -7.35 26.97
N LYS A 40 7.09 -8.29 27.41
CA LYS A 40 6.26 -9.14 26.57
C LYS A 40 5.36 -8.31 25.64
N VAL A 41 5.31 -8.71 24.37
CA VAL A 41 4.39 -8.12 23.40
C VAL A 41 2.98 -8.66 23.65
N GLU A 42 2.04 -7.76 23.87
CA GLU A 42 0.63 -8.10 24.00
C GLU A 42 -0.18 -7.45 22.86
N LYS A 43 -1.03 -8.25 22.23
CA LYS A 43 -1.98 -7.77 21.21
C LYS A 43 -3.23 -7.28 21.95
N VAL A 44 -3.48 -5.99 21.91
CA VAL A 44 -4.60 -5.35 22.60
C VAL A 44 -5.91 -5.51 21.81
N THR A 45 -5.83 -5.38 20.47
CA THR A 45 -6.98 -5.52 19.55
C THR A 45 -6.49 -5.84 18.14
N SER A 46 -7.40 -6.26 17.28
CA SER A 46 -7.15 -6.48 15.86
C SER A 46 -7.83 -5.40 15.00
N THR A 47 -7.38 -5.25 13.76
CA THR A 47 -8.02 -4.32 12.81
C THR A 47 -9.46 -4.74 12.55
N LYS A 48 -9.74 -6.05 12.48
CA LYS A 48 -11.08 -6.58 12.28
C LYS A 48 -12.00 -6.28 13.46
N GLU A 49 -11.56 -6.52 14.68
CA GLU A 49 -12.33 -6.15 15.89
C GLU A 49 -12.71 -4.67 15.89
N LEU A 50 -11.76 -3.77 15.53
CA LEU A 50 -12.04 -2.33 15.46
C LEU A 50 -13.02 -1.95 14.31
N MET A 51 -13.05 -2.73 13.22
CA MET A 51 -14.06 -2.56 12.17
C MET A 51 -15.43 -3.08 12.63
N ASP A 52 -15.47 -4.24 13.28
CA ASP A 52 -16.70 -4.86 13.79
C ASP A 52 -17.34 -3.99 14.91
N GLU A 53 -16.51 -3.31 15.71
CA GLU A 53 -16.92 -2.30 16.71
C GLU A 53 -17.25 -0.93 16.11
N ASP A 54 -17.26 -0.81 14.78
CA ASP A 54 -17.51 0.43 14.07
C ASP A 54 -16.55 1.60 14.45
N THR A 55 -15.35 1.28 14.94
CA THR A 55 -14.29 2.25 15.25
C THR A 55 -13.49 2.61 14.02
N LEU A 56 -13.34 1.69 13.06
CA LEU A 56 -12.72 1.89 11.76
C LEU A 56 -13.73 1.73 10.63
N ALA A 57 -13.45 2.35 9.49
CA ALA A 57 -14.23 2.16 8.27
C ALA A 57 -14.09 0.72 7.74
N ASN A 58 -15.13 0.22 7.10
CA ASN A 58 -15.11 -1.09 6.46
C ASN A 58 -14.11 -1.12 5.29
N LEU A 59 -13.42 -2.25 5.14
CA LEU A 59 -12.46 -2.51 4.07
C LEU A 59 -12.96 -3.62 3.16
N LYS A 60 -12.96 -3.39 1.86
CA LYS A 60 -13.11 -4.41 0.84
C LYS A 60 -11.81 -4.56 0.06
N ILE A 61 -11.25 -5.77 -0.03
CA ILE A 61 -10.02 -6.02 -0.78
C ILE A 61 -10.35 -6.75 -2.09
N LYS A 62 -9.92 -6.16 -3.21
CA LYS A 62 -9.98 -6.76 -4.54
C LYS A 62 -8.57 -6.94 -5.08
N CYS A 63 -8.13 -8.18 -5.15
CA CYS A 63 -6.86 -8.55 -5.76
C CYS A 63 -7.05 -8.75 -7.26
N ILE A 64 -6.31 -8.00 -8.07
CA ILE A 64 -6.37 -8.07 -9.52
C ILE A 64 -5.07 -8.65 -10.04
N VAL A 65 -5.10 -9.91 -10.48
CA VAL A 65 -3.93 -10.60 -11.05
C VAL A 65 -3.92 -10.40 -12.56
N LEU A 66 -2.97 -9.62 -13.04
CA LEU A 66 -2.74 -9.37 -14.46
C LEU A 66 -1.95 -10.53 -15.07
N LYS A 67 -2.57 -11.27 -15.98
CA LYS A 67 -1.93 -12.32 -16.76
C LYS A 67 -1.34 -11.72 -18.02
N HIS A 68 -0.01 -11.77 -18.12
CA HIS A 68 0.74 -11.26 -19.24
C HIS A 68 0.85 -12.27 -20.38
N LYS A 69 1.20 -11.78 -21.57
CA LYS A 69 1.40 -12.62 -22.75
C LYS A 69 2.61 -13.54 -22.58
N GLU A 70 2.63 -14.64 -23.29
CA GLU A 70 3.72 -15.62 -23.21
C GLU A 70 5.07 -15.01 -23.59
N GLU A 71 5.08 -14.05 -24.52
CA GLU A 71 6.28 -13.32 -24.95
C GLU A 71 6.90 -12.57 -23.80
N ASP A 72 6.08 -11.78 -23.08
CA ASP A 72 6.50 -11.03 -21.89
C ASP A 72 6.98 -11.98 -20.77
N CYS A 73 6.29 -13.12 -20.58
CA CYS A 73 6.70 -14.14 -19.61
C CYS A 73 8.08 -14.72 -19.93
N LYS A 74 8.39 -14.91 -21.22
CA LYS A 74 9.73 -15.38 -21.68
C LYS A 74 10.82 -14.34 -21.41
N GLU A 75 10.53 -13.05 -21.56
CA GLU A 75 11.47 -11.97 -21.26
C GLU A 75 11.77 -11.88 -19.76
N VAL A 76 10.74 -12.04 -18.93
CA VAL A 76 10.85 -11.85 -17.47
C VAL A 76 11.45 -13.07 -16.77
N LYS A 77 11.34 -14.29 -17.32
CA LYS A 77 11.65 -15.56 -16.63
C LYS A 77 13.05 -15.64 -15.98
N ASP A 78 14.05 -14.98 -16.58
CA ASP A 78 15.46 -15.07 -16.15
C ASP A 78 15.95 -13.76 -15.47
N LEU A 79 15.07 -12.75 -15.34
CA LEU A 79 15.40 -11.48 -14.70
C LEU A 79 15.60 -11.66 -13.20
N LYS A 80 16.49 -10.84 -12.62
CA LYS A 80 16.60 -10.66 -11.17
C LYS A 80 15.45 -9.80 -10.68
N TYR A 81 15.16 -9.84 -9.38
CA TYR A 81 14.07 -9.09 -8.78
C TYR A 81 14.05 -7.60 -9.16
N SER A 82 15.21 -6.93 -9.14
CA SER A 82 15.31 -5.51 -9.47
C SER A 82 15.00 -5.21 -10.94
N GLU A 83 15.36 -6.14 -11.83
CA GLU A 83 15.13 -6.05 -13.28
C GLU A 83 13.65 -6.35 -13.58
N GLU A 84 13.09 -7.41 -12.96
CA GLU A 84 11.67 -7.73 -13.03
C GLU A 84 10.81 -6.55 -12.56
N LEU A 85 11.16 -5.92 -11.42
CA LEU A 85 10.44 -4.75 -10.92
C LEU A 85 10.49 -3.60 -11.93
N GLN A 86 11.65 -3.33 -12.53
CA GLN A 86 11.77 -2.29 -13.55
C GLN A 86 10.94 -2.61 -14.81
N TYR A 87 10.96 -3.86 -15.25
CA TYR A 87 10.14 -4.32 -16.38
C TYR A 87 8.65 -4.05 -16.10
N ILE A 88 8.15 -4.49 -14.95
CA ILE A 88 6.75 -4.35 -14.55
C ILE A 88 6.32 -2.88 -14.51
N VAL A 89 7.09 -2.01 -13.87
CA VAL A 89 6.70 -0.59 -13.72
C VAL A 89 6.82 0.21 -15.01
N SER A 90 7.59 -0.25 -15.98
CA SER A 90 7.70 0.35 -17.31
C SER A 90 6.77 -0.27 -18.35
N HIS A 91 6.07 -1.37 -18.03
CA HIS A 91 5.22 -2.08 -18.96
C HIS A 91 3.99 -1.24 -19.34
N SER A 92 3.94 -0.78 -20.61
CA SER A 92 2.93 0.17 -21.08
C SER A 92 1.50 -0.37 -21.00
N PRO A 93 1.16 -1.60 -21.44
CA PRO A 93 -0.20 -2.13 -21.30
C PRO A 93 -0.69 -2.15 -19.86
N ARG A 94 0.21 -2.51 -18.92
CA ARG A 94 -0.07 -2.51 -17.48
C ARG A 94 -0.39 -1.12 -16.94
N ASN A 95 0.45 -0.14 -17.27
CA ASN A 95 0.26 1.24 -16.81
C ASN A 95 -1.02 1.86 -17.40
N THR A 96 -1.33 1.53 -18.66
CA THR A 96 -2.61 1.89 -19.29
C THR A 96 -3.80 1.25 -18.58
N PHE A 97 -3.70 -0.03 -18.19
CA PHE A 97 -4.72 -0.71 -17.41
C PHE A 97 -4.97 0.00 -16.07
N ILE A 98 -3.90 0.29 -15.30
CA ILE A 98 -3.98 0.98 -14.01
C ILE A 98 -4.61 2.36 -14.16
N SER A 99 -4.19 3.12 -15.16
CA SER A 99 -4.72 4.45 -15.45
C SER A 99 -6.23 4.40 -15.73
N ARG A 100 -6.68 3.49 -16.60
CA ARG A 100 -8.11 3.29 -16.90
C ARG A 100 -8.90 2.78 -15.70
N LEU A 101 -8.30 1.94 -14.88
CA LEU A 101 -8.90 1.48 -13.62
C LEU A 101 -9.15 2.67 -12.70
N CYS A 102 -8.13 3.50 -12.45
CA CYS A 102 -8.27 4.70 -11.62
C CYS A 102 -9.33 5.67 -12.15
N ASP A 103 -9.45 5.82 -13.47
CA ASP A 103 -10.46 6.67 -14.10
C ASP A 103 -11.90 6.19 -13.87
N LYS A 104 -12.10 4.87 -13.92
CA LYS A 104 -13.43 4.25 -13.76
C LYS A 104 -13.88 4.12 -12.29
N LEU A 105 -12.99 4.25 -11.34
CA LEU A 105 -13.33 4.17 -9.92
C LEU A 105 -14.07 5.44 -9.48
N SER A 106 -15.26 5.28 -8.93
CA SER A 106 -15.98 6.39 -8.30
C SER A 106 -15.37 6.76 -6.95
N GLY A 107 -15.35 8.04 -6.63
CA GLY A 107 -14.84 8.56 -5.37
C GLY A 107 -13.34 8.86 -5.41
N ASN A 108 -12.83 9.42 -4.31
CA ASN A 108 -11.42 9.77 -4.19
C ASN A 108 -10.56 8.51 -4.21
N THR A 109 -9.59 8.48 -5.11
CA THR A 109 -8.73 7.33 -5.39
C THR A 109 -7.28 7.67 -5.08
N LEU A 110 -6.63 6.86 -4.25
CA LEU A 110 -5.21 6.94 -3.97
C LEU A 110 -4.47 5.85 -4.75
N CYS A 111 -3.61 6.24 -5.68
CA CYS A 111 -2.76 5.33 -6.46
C CYS A 111 -1.34 5.34 -5.90
N LEU A 112 -0.91 4.22 -5.30
CA LEU A 112 0.37 4.11 -4.61
C LEU A 112 1.45 3.48 -5.51
N TYR A 113 2.57 4.19 -5.65
CA TYR A 113 3.72 3.74 -6.43
C TYR A 113 5.02 3.71 -5.59
N GLN A 114 6.06 3.05 -6.10
CA GLN A 114 7.36 2.93 -5.44
C GLN A 114 8.45 3.81 -6.08
N LEU A 115 8.58 3.82 -7.41
CA LEU A 115 9.62 4.50 -8.15
C LEU A 115 9.09 5.80 -8.77
N VAL A 116 9.61 6.95 -8.34
CA VAL A 116 9.11 8.28 -8.76
C VAL A 116 9.21 8.45 -10.27
N GLU A 117 10.42 8.43 -10.82
CA GLU A 117 10.68 8.72 -12.24
C GLU A 117 10.13 7.63 -13.17
N LYS A 118 10.37 6.36 -12.82
CA LYS A 118 10.08 5.21 -13.69
C LYS A 118 8.62 4.74 -13.65
N HIS A 119 7.86 5.15 -12.64
CA HIS A 119 6.48 4.70 -12.48
C HIS A 119 5.53 5.84 -12.14
N GLY A 120 5.77 6.56 -11.04
CA GLY A 120 4.88 7.62 -10.58
C GLY A 120 4.63 8.71 -11.63
N LEU A 121 5.68 9.24 -12.25
CA LEU A 121 5.58 10.22 -13.34
C LEU A 121 4.91 9.65 -14.59
N VAL A 122 5.10 8.37 -14.90
CA VAL A 122 4.45 7.70 -16.03
C VAL A 122 2.94 7.64 -15.79
N LEU A 123 2.52 7.19 -14.60
CA LEU A 123 1.10 7.15 -14.22
C LEU A 123 0.48 8.55 -14.20
N TYR A 124 1.20 9.55 -13.67
CA TYR A 124 0.72 10.93 -13.67
C TYR A 124 0.50 11.46 -15.09
N LYS A 125 1.46 11.24 -16.01
CA LYS A 125 1.32 11.65 -17.42
C LYS A 125 0.12 11.00 -18.12
N LEU A 126 -0.22 9.76 -17.75
CA LEU A 126 -1.37 9.04 -18.29
C LEU A 126 -2.72 9.55 -17.74
N MET A 127 -2.72 10.14 -16.54
CA MET A 127 -3.95 10.51 -15.83
C MET A 127 -4.18 12.02 -15.71
N LYS A 128 -3.17 12.87 -15.89
CA LYS A 128 -3.23 14.32 -15.64
C LYS A 128 -4.31 15.06 -16.44
N ASP A 129 -4.68 14.52 -17.59
CA ASP A 129 -5.65 15.12 -18.49
C ASP A 129 -7.07 14.51 -18.37
N PHE A 130 -7.32 13.71 -17.32
CA PHE A 130 -8.65 13.17 -17.02
C PHE A 130 -9.61 14.30 -16.57
N ASP A 131 -10.90 14.11 -16.81
CA ASP A 131 -11.96 15.00 -16.30
C ASP A 131 -12.17 14.80 -14.79
N ARG A 132 -11.05 14.85 -14.04
CA ARG A 132 -10.96 14.69 -12.58
C ARG A 132 -9.76 15.48 -12.07
N LYS A 133 -9.78 15.93 -10.82
CA LYS A 133 -8.59 16.52 -10.21
C LYS A 133 -7.54 15.43 -9.94
N VAL A 134 -6.37 15.56 -10.57
CA VAL A 134 -5.27 14.61 -10.43
C VAL A 134 -4.08 15.29 -9.77
N PHE A 135 -3.64 14.74 -8.64
CA PHE A 135 -2.51 15.24 -7.87
C PHE A 135 -1.35 14.26 -7.90
N PHE A 136 -0.12 14.77 -7.95
CA PHE A 136 1.10 13.96 -7.91
C PHE A 136 1.93 14.35 -6.69
N ILE A 137 2.24 13.37 -5.83
CA ILE A 137 2.93 13.59 -4.57
C ILE A 137 4.11 12.62 -4.44
N HIS A 138 5.27 13.17 -4.11
CA HIS A 138 6.49 12.40 -3.87
C HIS A 138 7.30 12.98 -2.70
N GLY A 139 8.45 12.37 -2.38
CA GLY A 139 9.28 12.81 -1.26
C GLY A 139 9.78 14.25 -1.32
N GLY A 140 9.93 14.81 -2.54
CA GLY A 140 10.31 16.21 -2.76
C GLY A 140 9.16 17.21 -2.80
N THR A 141 7.91 16.78 -2.66
CA THR A 141 6.76 17.69 -2.56
C THR A 141 6.79 18.40 -1.20
N ASP A 142 6.65 19.72 -1.18
CA ASP A 142 6.68 20.50 0.05
C ASP A 142 5.52 20.16 0.99
N THR A 143 5.72 20.40 2.29
CA THR A 143 4.72 20.07 3.31
C THR A 143 3.44 20.87 3.13
N GLU A 144 3.56 22.15 2.75
CA GLU A 144 2.43 23.02 2.47
C GLU A 144 1.59 22.53 1.29
N ASP A 145 2.24 22.12 0.19
CA ASP A 145 1.56 21.55 -0.98
C ASP A 145 0.83 20.25 -0.62
N ARG A 146 1.45 19.38 0.18
CA ARG A 146 0.80 18.14 0.66
C ARG A 146 -0.45 18.43 1.47
N GLU A 147 -0.39 19.44 2.34
CA GLU A 147 -1.52 19.83 3.17
C GLU A 147 -2.63 20.47 2.33
N ASN A 148 -2.29 21.29 1.35
CA ASN A 148 -3.23 21.85 0.39
C ASN A 148 -3.95 20.76 -0.43
N ILE A 149 -3.20 19.78 -0.94
CA ILE A 149 -3.77 18.64 -1.67
C ILE A 149 -4.70 17.83 -0.75
N ARG A 150 -4.30 17.59 0.50
CA ARG A 150 -5.15 16.95 1.50
C ARG A 150 -6.47 17.71 1.69
N ALA A 151 -6.38 19.01 1.97
CA ALA A 151 -7.54 19.86 2.21
C ALA A 151 -8.49 19.95 1.01
N ILE A 152 -7.95 19.97 -0.22
CA ILE A 152 -8.75 19.94 -1.45
C ILE A 152 -9.42 18.56 -1.57
N THR A 153 -8.68 17.46 -1.38
CA THR A 153 -9.22 16.10 -1.54
C THR A 153 -10.32 15.80 -0.52
N GLU A 154 -10.22 16.30 0.70
CA GLU A 154 -11.27 16.12 1.72
C GLU A 154 -12.60 16.81 1.34
N LYS A 155 -12.54 17.86 0.52
CA LYS A 155 -13.73 18.55 0.00
C LYS A 155 -14.25 17.92 -1.30
N GLU A 156 -13.38 17.29 -2.08
CA GLU A 156 -13.72 16.62 -3.32
C GLU A 156 -14.28 15.21 -3.08
N ASN A 157 -15.03 14.71 -4.06
CA ASN A 157 -15.55 13.37 -4.04
C ASN A 157 -15.13 12.54 -5.26
N ASN A 158 -14.22 13.07 -6.08
CA ASN A 158 -13.78 12.40 -7.33
C ASN A 158 -12.36 12.82 -7.73
N ALA A 159 -11.43 12.92 -6.77
CA ALA A 159 -10.03 13.21 -7.05
C ALA A 159 -9.19 11.93 -7.17
N ILE A 160 -8.08 12.00 -7.91
CA ILE A 160 -7.05 10.97 -7.97
C ILE A 160 -5.76 11.54 -7.36
N ILE A 161 -5.19 10.82 -6.41
CA ILE A 161 -3.90 11.18 -5.79
C ILE A 161 -2.92 10.07 -6.13
N ILE A 162 -1.86 10.42 -6.86
CA ILE A 162 -0.77 9.52 -7.21
C ILE A 162 0.36 9.81 -6.24
N ALA A 163 0.65 8.90 -5.30
CA ALA A 163 1.60 9.13 -4.22
C ALA A 163 2.60 7.99 -4.05
N SER A 164 3.82 8.32 -3.63
CA SER A 164 4.78 7.27 -3.27
C SER A 164 4.39 6.61 -1.94
N TYR A 165 4.64 5.30 -1.81
CA TYR A 165 4.44 4.58 -0.54
C TYR A 165 5.13 5.27 0.65
N GLY A 166 6.36 5.78 0.44
CA GLY A 166 7.12 6.46 1.48
C GLY A 166 6.44 7.73 1.95
N THR A 167 6.05 8.58 1.03
CA THR A 167 5.39 9.87 1.34
C THR A 167 4.03 9.65 1.99
N PHE A 168 3.26 8.69 1.50
CA PHE A 168 1.96 8.38 2.10
C PHE A 168 2.10 7.80 3.50
N SER A 169 3.10 6.94 3.76
CA SER A 169 3.30 6.33 5.09
C SER A 169 3.77 7.33 6.16
N THR A 170 4.34 8.47 5.79
CA THR A 170 4.97 9.40 6.75
C THR A 170 4.24 10.72 6.98
N GLY A 171 3.25 11.10 6.16
CA GLY A 171 2.75 12.47 6.30
C GLY A 171 1.38 12.82 5.71
N ILE A 172 0.73 11.96 4.95
CA ILE A 172 -0.56 12.31 4.35
C ILE A 172 -1.67 11.57 5.08
N ASN A 173 -2.60 12.31 5.65
CA ASN A 173 -3.77 11.77 6.33
C ASN A 173 -5.05 12.27 5.63
N ILE A 174 -5.54 11.52 4.67
CA ILE A 174 -6.79 11.85 3.96
C ILE A 174 -7.91 10.99 4.53
N ARG A 175 -8.95 11.61 5.07
CA ARG A 175 -10.09 10.91 5.69
C ARG A 175 -11.18 10.52 4.69
N ASN A 176 -11.21 11.14 3.51
CA ASN A 176 -12.22 10.92 2.48
C ASN A 176 -11.66 10.08 1.32
N LEU A 177 -11.11 8.89 1.64
CA LEU A 177 -10.60 7.96 0.65
C LEU A 177 -11.61 6.83 0.41
N HIS A 178 -12.01 6.66 -0.83
CA HIS A 178 -12.92 5.60 -1.26
C HIS A 178 -12.16 4.40 -1.84
N ASN A 179 -11.04 4.67 -2.52
CA ASN A 179 -10.23 3.64 -3.17
C ASN A 179 -8.74 3.83 -2.89
N VAL A 180 -8.05 2.71 -2.66
CA VAL A 180 -6.58 2.65 -2.58
C VAL A 180 -6.10 1.63 -3.60
N VAL A 181 -5.24 2.04 -4.53
CA VAL A 181 -4.69 1.17 -5.58
C VAL A 181 -3.21 0.93 -5.31
N PHE A 182 -2.83 -0.31 -5.09
CA PHE A 182 -1.43 -0.73 -5.02
C PHE A 182 -0.89 -0.93 -6.43
N ALA A 183 -0.43 0.16 -7.05
CA ALA A 183 0.08 0.14 -8.41
C ALA A 183 1.47 -0.49 -8.54
N SER A 184 2.31 -0.39 -7.51
CA SER A 184 3.64 -1.05 -7.48
C SER A 184 3.64 -2.27 -6.59
N PRO A 185 4.30 -3.38 -7.00
CA PRO A 185 4.49 -4.55 -6.15
C PRO A 185 5.22 -4.18 -4.85
N SER A 186 4.75 -4.70 -3.73
CA SER A 186 5.41 -4.55 -2.43
C SER A 186 5.24 -5.82 -1.61
N LYS A 187 6.32 -6.27 -0.94
CA LYS A 187 6.28 -7.38 0.01
C LYS A 187 6.26 -6.93 1.47
N SER A 188 6.48 -5.65 1.72
CA SER A 188 6.61 -5.14 3.10
C SER A 188 5.27 -5.19 3.82
N ARG A 189 5.12 -6.13 4.78
CA ARG A 189 3.97 -6.25 5.67
C ARG A 189 3.63 -4.91 6.34
N ILE A 190 4.62 -4.23 6.90
CA ILE A 190 4.43 -2.94 7.56
C ILE A 190 3.85 -1.90 6.60
N ARG A 191 4.41 -1.80 5.39
CA ARG A 191 3.95 -0.85 4.37
C ARG A 191 2.52 -1.12 3.93
N VAL A 192 2.19 -2.39 3.70
CA VAL A 192 0.84 -2.83 3.31
C VAL A 192 -0.16 -2.47 4.40
N LEU A 193 0.07 -2.90 5.64
CA LEU A 193 -0.83 -2.65 6.76
C LEU A 193 -0.95 -1.16 7.11
N GLN A 194 0.14 -0.39 7.05
CA GLN A 194 0.09 1.06 7.26
C GLN A 194 -0.71 1.80 6.17
N SER A 195 -0.62 1.34 4.92
CA SER A 195 -1.41 1.91 3.83
C SER A 195 -2.89 1.60 3.97
N ILE A 196 -3.23 0.37 4.35
CA ILE A 196 -4.60 -0.05 4.66
C ILE A 196 -5.14 0.76 5.84
N GLY A 197 -4.45 0.80 6.98
CA GLY A 197 -4.90 1.49 8.19
C GLY A 197 -5.15 2.98 8.00
N ARG A 198 -4.53 3.62 7.00
CA ARG A 198 -4.82 5.02 6.65
C ARG A 198 -6.09 5.17 5.80
N GLY A 199 -6.38 4.20 4.96
CA GLY A 199 -7.62 4.13 4.20
C GLY A 199 -8.85 3.86 5.08
N LEU A 200 -8.65 3.20 6.24
CA LEU A 200 -9.72 2.82 7.17
C LEU A 200 -10.16 3.94 8.13
N ARG A 201 -9.61 5.13 8.04
CA ARG A 201 -10.04 6.23 8.91
C ARG A 201 -11.44 6.68 8.54
N LYS A 202 -12.34 6.67 9.52
CA LYS A 202 -13.69 7.19 9.35
C LYS A 202 -13.66 8.62 8.85
N SER A 203 -14.51 8.89 7.88
CA SER A 203 -14.78 10.24 7.39
C SER A 203 -15.82 10.90 8.28
N ASP A 204 -15.67 12.20 8.47
CA ASP A 204 -16.70 13.02 9.15
C ASP A 204 -18.02 13.08 8.34
N LYS A 205 -18.02 12.56 7.08
CA LYS A 205 -19.16 12.55 6.15
C LYS A 205 -20.00 11.25 6.18
N GLY A 206 -19.71 10.31 7.09
CA GLY A 206 -20.44 9.05 7.23
C GLY A 206 -19.61 7.80 6.95
N ASP A 207 -20.24 6.64 6.93
CA ASP A 207 -19.60 5.35 6.76
C ASP A 207 -19.12 5.16 5.31
N ILE A 208 -17.83 5.43 5.09
CA ILE A 208 -17.17 5.16 3.82
C ILE A 208 -16.57 3.76 3.89
N CYS A 209 -17.04 2.85 3.03
CA CYS A 209 -16.34 1.60 2.78
C CYS A 209 -15.17 1.86 1.83
N THR A 210 -13.94 1.67 2.29
CA THR A 210 -12.75 1.82 1.46
C THR A 210 -12.48 0.53 0.69
N THR A 211 -12.30 0.64 -0.64
CA THR A 211 -11.88 -0.48 -1.47
C THR A 211 -10.37 -0.44 -1.71
N LEU A 212 -9.66 -1.50 -1.31
CA LEU A 212 -8.27 -1.73 -1.69
C LEU A 212 -8.24 -2.54 -2.99
N LEU A 213 -7.58 -2.02 -4.02
CA LEU A 213 -7.29 -2.73 -5.27
C LEU A 213 -5.81 -3.12 -5.26
N ASP A 214 -5.53 -4.38 -5.02
CA ASP A 214 -4.17 -4.93 -4.97
C ASP A 214 -3.79 -5.52 -6.34
N ILE A 215 -2.95 -4.80 -7.09
CA ILE A 215 -2.51 -5.23 -8.43
C ILE A 215 -1.31 -6.16 -8.29
N ALA A 216 -1.45 -7.34 -8.86
CA ALA A 216 -0.40 -8.34 -8.98
C ALA A 216 -0.13 -8.70 -10.45
N ASP A 217 1.09 -9.11 -10.74
CA ASP A 217 1.53 -9.41 -12.09
C ASP A 217 1.95 -10.88 -12.20
N ASP A 218 1.26 -11.65 -13.03
CA ASP A 218 1.53 -13.06 -13.30
C ASP A 218 2.30 -13.20 -14.62
N PHE A 219 3.63 -13.31 -14.50
CA PHE A 219 4.56 -13.65 -15.56
C PHE A 219 5.03 -15.10 -15.45
N THR A 220 4.21 -15.98 -14.89
CA THR A 220 4.55 -17.40 -14.78
C THR A 220 4.89 -17.98 -16.15
N TYR A 221 6.10 -18.54 -16.27
CA TYR A 221 6.54 -19.25 -17.44
C TYR A 221 6.84 -20.71 -17.09
N LYS A 222 6.13 -21.66 -17.72
CA LYS A 222 6.09 -23.06 -17.31
C LYS A 222 5.74 -23.15 -15.82
N ASP A 223 6.58 -23.75 -14.99
CA ASP A 223 6.35 -23.94 -13.55
C ASP A 223 6.99 -22.85 -12.69
N ARG A 224 7.68 -21.87 -13.30
CA ARG A 224 8.39 -20.81 -12.56
C ARG A 224 7.52 -19.58 -12.41
N LYS A 225 7.14 -19.27 -11.18
CA LYS A 225 6.49 -18.00 -10.81
C LYS A 225 7.54 -16.90 -10.72
N ASN A 226 7.17 -15.70 -11.13
CA ASN A 226 8.00 -14.51 -10.98
C ASN A 226 8.05 -14.01 -9.52
N PHE A 227 9.03 -13.18 -9.20
CA PHE A 227 9.27 -12.71 -7.82
C PHE A 227 8.09 -11.91 -7.27
N THR A 228 7.55 -10.97 -8.07
CA THR A 228 6.47 -10.10 -7.60
C THR A 228 5.15 -10.84 -7.42
N LEU A 229 4.91 -11.92 -8.14
CA LEU A 229 3.80 -12.82 -7.89
C LEU A 229 3.96 -13.56 -6.55
N ASN A 230 5.18 -14.01 -6.21
CA ASN A 230 5.44 -14.58 -4.88
C ASN A 230 5.22 -13.54 -3.77
N HIS A 231 5.62 -12.27 -3.98
CA HIS A 231 5.32 -11.20 -3.02
C HIS A 231 3.80 -10.93 -2.88
N PHE A 232 3.03 -11.13 -3.94
CA PHE A 232 1.58 -11.09 -3.84
C PHE A 232 1.03 -12.21 -2.96
N LEU A 233 1.54 -13.43 -3.08
CA LEU A 233 1.14 -14.53 -2.19
C LEU A 233 1.50 -14.24 -0.73
N GLU A 234 2.62 -13.56 -0.46
CA GLU A 234 2.94 -13.07 0.89
C GLU A 234 1.89 -12.05 1.40
N ARG A 235 1.37 -11.18 0.52
CA ARG A 235 0.28 -10.24 0.89
C ARG A 235 -1.02 -10.98 1.21
N ILE A 236 -1.37 -12.00 0.44
CA ILE A 236 -2.53 -12.85 0.73
C ILE A 236 -2.41 -13.48 2.13
N ASN A 237 -1.22 -13.95 2.51
CA ASN A 237 -1.00 -14.45 3.87
C ASN A 237 -1.25 -13.36 4.93
N ILE A 238 -0.83 -12.11 4.67
CA ILE A 238 -1.12 -10.99 5.56
C ILE A 238 -2.63 -10.75 5.69
N TYR A 239 -3.37 -10.78 4.58
CA TYR A 239 -4.82 -10.60 4.60
C TYR A 239 -5.51 -11.69 5.40
N ASN A 240 -5.08 -12.95 5.27
CA ASN A 240 -5.58 -14.07 6.07
C ASN A 240 -5.24 -13.93 7.57
N GLU A 241 -4.02 -13.51 7.91
CA GLU A 241 -3.59 -13.31 9.30
C GLU A 241 -4.31 -12.16 10.01
N GLU A 242 -4.70 -11.12 9.24
CA GLU A 242 -5.49 -9.98 9.75
C GLU A 242 -7.01 -10.21 9.60
N GLU A 243 -7.40 -11.40 9.11
CA GLU A 243 -8.80 -11.81 8.90
C GLU A 243 -9.59 -10.88 7.97
N PHE A 244 -8.92 -10.29 6.96
CA PHE A 244 -9.58 -9.47 5.95
C PHE A 244 -10.24 -10.33 4.88
N ASP A 245 -11.46 -9.99 4.52
CA ASP A 245 -12.13 -10.57 3.35
C ASP A 245 -11.53 -10.02 2.05
N TYR A 246 -11.27 -10.88 1.07
CA TYR A 246 -10.75 -10.50 -0.23
C TYR A 246 -11.32 -11.34 -1.37
N GLU A 247 -11.37 -10.74 -2.55
CA GLU A 247 -11.72 -11.39 -3.82
C GLU A 247 -10.51 -11.39 -4.75
N ILE A 248 -10.36 -12.40 -5.60
CA ILE A 248 -9.26 -12.48 -6.59
C ILE A 248 -9.82 -12.58 -8.00
N ASP A 249 -9.57 -11.54 -8.79
CA ASP A 249 -9.90 -11.49 -10.20
C ASP A 249 -8.64 -11.70 -11.05
N ARG A 250 -8.77 -12.37 -12.21
CA ARG A 250 -7.68 -12.57 -13.17
C ARG A 250 -8.04 -11.93 -14.50
N ILE A 251 -7.19 -11.03 -14.98
CA ILE A 251 -7.38 -10.24 -16.20
C ILE A 251 -6.18 -10.46 -17.13
N ARG A 252 -6.44 -10.77 -18.40
CA ARG A 252 -5.40 -10.83 -19.43
C ARG A 252 -5.15 -9.44 -20.01
N ILE A 253 -3.88 -9.08 -20.17
CA ILE A 253 -3.43 -7.79 -20.73
C ILE A 253 -2.39 -7.99 -21.84
#